data_9b4e844618cca5560477f446746d6d8d
#
_entry.id   9b4e844618cca5560477f446746d6d8d
#
_cell.length_a   1.000
_cell.length_b   1.000
_cell.length_c   1.000
_cell.angle_alpha   90.00
_cell.angle_beta   90.00
_cell.angle_gamma   90.00
#
_symmetry.space_group_name_H-M   'P 1'
#
loop_
_entity.id
_entity.type
_entity.pdbx_description
1 polymer ?
#
loop_
_entity_poly.entity_id
_entity_poly.type
_entity_poly.pdbx_seq_one_letter_code
_entity_poly.pdbx_strand_id
1 'polypeptide(L)'
;MKILIAPLNWGLGHATRCIPIIRHYLNQGDEVVIGGDGDSLMLLRRTFPKLRILNLPSLNLHYDEDTKQRKFYWRALPILLRTTIADHYYLRQALAIERFDMVISDNRFGFFSKDVRCVYITHQ
;
A
#
# COMPACT_ATOMS: atom_id res chain seq x y z
N MET A 1 17.27 9.30 -0.43
CA MET A 1 16.76 7.91 -0.22
C MET A 1 15.80 7.56 -1.32
N LYS A 2 15.63 6.28 -1.54
CA LYS A 2 14.59 5.74 -2.43
C LYS A 2 13.52 5.04 -1.60
N ILE A 3 12.28 5.51 -1.70
CA ILE A 3 11.20 5.15 -0.78
C ILE A 3 10.02 4.58 -1.57
N LEU A 4 9.56 3.39 -1.19
CA LEU A 4 8.32 2.81 -1.68
C LEU A 4 7.19 3.15 -0.72
N ILE A 5 6.13 3.80 -1.20
CA ILE A 5 4.94 4.14 -0.41
C ILE A 5 3.74 3.39 -0.97
N ALA A 6 3.10 2.57 -0.15
CA ALA A 6 2.04 1.67 -0.57
C ALA A 6 0.79 1.77 0.33
N PRO A 7 -0.20 2.59 -0.03
CA PRO A 7 -1.49 2.63 0.67
C PRO A 7 -2.36 1.43 0.31
N LEU A 8 -3.20 1.02 1.25
CA LEU A 8 -4.27 0.07 1.00
C LEU A 8 -5.36 0.70 0.12
N ASN A 9 -5.88 -0.06 -0.82
CA ASN A 9 -7.03 0.36 -1.63
C ASN A 9 -8.35 -0.01 -0.93
N TRP A 10 -8.65 0.70 0.14
CA TRP A 10 -9.93 0.59 0.84
C TRP A 10 -10.48 1.98 1.10
N GLY A 11 -11.17 2.51 0.09
CA GLY A 11 -11.57 3.91 0.04
C GLY A 11 -10.40 4.85 -0.23
N LEU A 12 -10.70 6.13 -0.44
CA LEU A 12 -9.68 7.14 -0.78
C LEU A 12 -8.91 7.69 0.43
N GLY A 13 -9.34 7.37 1.65
CA GLY A 13 -8.75 7.89 2.87
C GLY A 13 -7.26 7.52 3.04
N HIS A 14 -6.90 6.30 2.69
CA HIS A 14 -5.51 5.83 2.75
C HIS A 14 -4.62 6.58 1.75
N ALA A 15 -5.08 6.74 0.52
CA ALA A 15 -4.35 7.50 -0.50
C ALA A 15 -4.21 8.98 -0.11
N THR A 16 -5.29 9.60 0.36
CA THR A 16 -5.29 11.01 0.80
C THR A 16 -4.29 11.25 1.92
N ARG A 17 -4.20 10.32 2.88
CA ARG A 17 -3.26 10.38 4.00
C ARG A 17 -1.80 10.24 3.54
N CYS A 18 -1.54 9.51 2.47
CA CYS A 18 -0.20 9.38 1.90
C CYS A 18 0.27 10.63 1.16
N ILE A 19 -0.61 11.51 0.68
CA ILE A 19 -0.24 12.70 -0.08
C ILE A 19 0.75 13.61 0.69
N PRO A 20 0.49 14.03 1.95
CA PRO A 20 1.44 14.85 2.69
C PRO A 20 2.77 14.12 2.95
N ILE A 21 2.75 12.81 3.14
CA ILE A 21 3.95 12.00 3.36
C ILE A 21 4.81 12.00 2.08
N ILE A 22 4.21 11.76 0.93
CA ILE A 22 4.89 11.79 -0.37
C ILE A 22 5.51 13.18 -0.61
N ARG A 23 4.75 14.25 -0.38
CA ARG A 23 5.25 15.63 -0.52
C ARG A 23 6.44 15.91 0.40
N HIS A 24 6.39 15.44 1.63
CA HIS A 24 7.47 15.62 2.59
C HIS A 24 8.78 15.05 2.05
N TYR A 25 8.80 13.80 1.59
CA TYR A 25 10.00 13.17 1.07
C TYR A 25 10.47 13.78 -0.26
N LEU A 26 9.55 14.13 -1.16
CA LEU A 26 9.91 14.83 -2.40
C LEU A 26 10.57 16.17 -2.12
N ASN A 27 10.09 16.93 -1.11
CA ASN A 27 10.68 18.21 -0.72
C ASN A 27 12.08 18.06 -0.11
N GLN A 28 12.42 16.89 0.41
CA GLN A 28 13.75 16.56 0.89
C GLN A 28 14.70 16.09 -0.22
N GLY A 29 14.19 15.96 -1.46
CA GLY A 29 14.97 15.48 -2.60
C GLY A 29 15.04 13.96 -2.69
N ASP A 30 14.21 13.25 -1.94
CA ASP A 30 14.13 11.79 -1.99
C ASP A 30 13.40 11.30 -3.25
N GLU A 31 13.77 10.12 -3.74
CA GLU A 31 13.04 9.42 -4.80
C GLU A 31 11.88 8.64 -4.20
N VAL A 32 10.67 8.94 -4.65
CA VAL A 32 9.46 8.25 -4.20
C VAL A 32 8.87 7.41 -5.32
N VAL A 33 8.59 6.14 -5.01
CA VAL A 33 7.84 5.21 -5.85
C VAL A 33 6.51 4.91 -5.16
N ILE A 34 5.42 4.98 -5.89
CA ILE A 34 4.08 4.69 -5.38
C ILE A 34 3.72 3.26 -5.73
N GLY A 35 3.43 2.44 -4.73
CA GLY A 35 2.87 1.10 -4.91
C GLY A 35 1.39 1.08 -4.58
N GLY A 36 0.58 0.41 -5.38
CA GLY A 36 -0.85 0.31 -5.07
C GLY A 36 -1.69 -0.29 -6.18
N ASP A 37 -2.98 -0.14 -6.02
CA ASP A 37 -4.00 -0.63 -6.94
C ASP A 37 -5.27 0.23 -6.85
N GLY A 38 -6.16 0.06 -7.82
CA GLY A 38 -7.50 0.63 -7.84
C GLY A 38 -7.58 2.15 -7.72
N ASP A 39 -8.63 2.63 -7.07
CA ASP A 39 -8.94 4.06 -6.97
C ASP A 39 -7.91 4.85 -6.14
N SER A 40 -7.35 4.22 -5.11
CA SER A 40 -6.27 4.81 -4.31
C SER A 40 -5.04 5.12 -5.16
N LEU A 41 -4.64 4.18 -6.01
CA LEU A 41 -3.52 4.40 -6.94
C LEU A 41 -3.86 5.46 -7.99
N MET A 42 -5.07 5.45 -8.52
CA MET A 42 -5.53 6.46 -9.50
C MET A 42 -5.47 7.88 -8.94
N LEU A 43 -5.90 8.06 -7.68
CA LEU A 43 -5.81 9.36 -7.01
C LEU A 43 -4.36 9.82 -6.88
N LEU A 44 -3.47 8.96 -6.40
CA LEU A 44 -2.05 9.29 -6.23
C LEU A 44 -1.37 9.56 -7.58
N ARG A 45 -1.70 8.80 -8.62
CA ARG A 45 -1.19 9.01 -9.98
C ARG A 45 -1.62 10.36 -10.57
N ARG A 46 -2.85 10.80 -10.32
CA ARG A 46 -3.34 12.11 -10.72
C ARG A 46 -2.66 13.25 -9.96
N THR A 47 -2.43 13.03 -8.65
CA THR A 47 -1.78 14.02 -7.78
C THR A 47 -0.29 14.15 -8.08
N PHE A 48 0.37 13.05 -8.43
CA PHE A 48 1.80 12.95 -8.68
C PHE A 48 2.10 12.28 -10.04
N PRO A 49 1.77 12.91 -11.17
CA PRO A 49 1.85 12.28 -12.49
C PRO A 49 3.27 11.91 -12.94
N LYS A 50 4.29 12.48 -12.30
CA LYS A 50 5.71 12.24 -12.64
C LYS A 50 6.34 11.11 -11.82
N LEU A 51 5.67 10.63 -10.78
CA LEU A 51 6.21 9.56 -9.95
C LEU A 51 6.04 8.20 -10.62
N ARG A 52 7.03 7.35 -10.39
CA ARG A 52 6.97 5.97 -10.85
C ARG A 52 5.95 5.18 -10.03
N ILE A 53 5.24 4.30 -10.70
CA ILE A 53 4.18 3.48 -10.13
C ILE A 53 4.54 2.00 -10.22
N LEU A 54 4.32 1.30 -9.13
CA LEU A 54 4.36 -0.14 -9.02
C LEU A 54 2.93 -0.66 -8.82
N ASN A 55 2.39 -1.35 -9.83
CA ASN A 55 1.08 -1.97 -9.71
C ASN A 55 1.14 -3.17 -8.78
N LEU A 56 0.32 -3.15 -7.75
CA LEU A 56 0.17 -4.22 -6.78
C LEU A 56 -1.16 -4.95 -7.01
N PRO A 57 -1.27 -6.22 -6.58
CA PRO A 57 -2.51 -6.96 -6.74
C PRO A 57 -3.65 -6.33 -5.94
N SER A 58 -4.84 -6.33 -6.56
CA SER A 58 -6.07 -5.80 -5.96
C SER A 58 -6.60 -6.67 -4.85
N LEU A 59 -6.94 -6.04 -3.73
CA LEU A 59 -7.90 -6.55 -2.74
C LEU A 59 -9.31 -6.14 -3.18
N ASN A 60 -10.01 -7.01 -3.88
CA ASN A 60 -11.44 -6.82 -4.15
C ASN A 60 -12.25 -7.25 -2.92
N LEU A 61 -12.17 -6.46 -1.85
CA LEU A 61 -13.12 -6.58 -0.74
C LEU A 61 -14.38 -5.79 -1.13
N HIS A 62 -15.39 -6.49 -1.66
CA HIS A 62 -16.72 -5.94 -1.76
C HIS A 62 -17.33 -5.92 -0.36
N TYR A 63 -17.47 -4.71 0.19
CA TYR A 63 -18.21 -4.49 1.41
C TYR A 63 -19.70 -4.47 1.07
N ASP A 64 -20.38 -5.57 1.37
CA ASP A 64 -21.84 -5.64 1.31
C ASP A 64 -22.38 -5.12 2.65
N GLU A 65 -23.01 -3.95 2.65
CA GLU A 65 -23.50 -3.26 3.86
C GLU A 65 -24.52 -4.08 4.67
N ASP A 66 -25.11 -5.13 4.09
CA ASP A 66 -26.18 -5.94 4.69
C ASP A 66 -25.71 -7.18 5.46
N THR A 67 -24.40 -7.46 5.53
CA THR A 67 -23.91 -8.65 6.18
C THR A 67 -23.62 -8.38 7.65
N LYS A 68 -24.34 -9.06 8.56
CA LYS A 68 -24.10 -9.02 10.01
C LYS A 68 -22.61 -9.10 10.30
N GLN A 69 -22.07 -8.12 11.00
CA GLN A 69 -20.66 -7.88 11.31
C GLN A 69 -19.82 -9.15 11.63
N ARG A 70 -20.42 -10.11 12.33
CA ARG A 70 -19.75 -11.36 12.76
C ARG A 70 -19.46 -12.33 11.61
N LYS A 71 -20.34 -12.42 10.57
CA LYS A 71 -20.14 -13.25 9.38
C LYS A 71 -19.14 -12.62 8.42
N PHE A 72 -19.04 -11.30 8.42
CA PHE A 72 -18.10 -10.54 7.61
C PHE A 72 -16.65 -10.87 8.00
N TYR A 73 -16.32 -10.88 9.28
CA TYR A 73 -14.95 -11.20 9.75
C TYR A 73 -14.49 -12.60 9.34
N TRP A 74 -15.35 -13.61 9.47
CA TRP A 74 -15.00 -14.98 9.08
C TRP A 74 -14.84 -15.17 7.57
N ARG A 75 -15.58 -14.41 6.74
CA ARG A 75 -15.43 -14.43 5.28
C ARG A 75 -14.26 -13.59 4.81
N ALA A 76 -13.96 -12.50 5.49
CA ALA A 76 -12.85 -11.60 5.16
C ALA A 76 -11.47 -12.21 5.51
N LEU A 77 -11.40 -13.05 6.54
CA LEU A 77 -10.13 -13.62 7.03
C LEU A 77 -9.32 -14.36 5.95
N PRO A 78 -9.89 -15.30 5.15
CA PRO A 78 -9.12 -15.97 4.10
C PRO A 78 -8.68 -15.00 2.98
N ILE A 79 -9.48 -13.98 2.67
CA ILE A 79 -9.13 -12.95 1.69
C ILE A 79 -7.98 -12.10 2.23
N LEU A 80 -8.05 -11.70 3.49
CA LEU A 80 -7.01 -10.94 4.16
C LEU A 80 -5.68 -11.70 4.21
N LEU A 81 -5.71 -12.99 4.53
CA LEU A 81 -4.53 -13.86 4.53
C LEU A 81 -3.91 -13.98 3.13
N ARG A 82 -4.73 -14.26 2.11
CA ARG A 82 -4.26 -14.35 0.72
C ARG A 82 -3.61 -13.05 0.27
N THR A 83 -4.17 -11.92 0.62
CA THR A 83 -3.64 -10.61 0.23
C THR A 83 -2.36 -10.29 0.95
N THR A 84 -2.30 -10.61 2.24
CA THR A 84 -1.06 -10.43 3.03
C THR A 84 0.08 -11.25 2.43
N ILE A 85 -0.18 -12.50 2.04
CA ILE A 85 0.82 -13.35 1.39
C ILE A 85 1.21 -12.80 0.02
N ALA A 86 0.23 -12.37 -0.78
CA ALA A 86 0.48 -11.77 -2.09
C ALA A 86 1.28 -10.48 -1.98
N ASP A 87 0.92 -9.58 -1.08
CA ASP A 87 1.65 -8.33 -0.82
C ASP A 87 3.09 -8.60 -0.40
N HIS A 88 3.32 -9.57 0.47
CA HIS A 88 4.66 -9.96 0.89
C HIS A 88 5.50 -10.52 -0.28
N TYR A 89 4.90 -11.36 -1.10
CA TYR A 89 5.55 -11.91 -2.30
C TYR A 89 5.94 -10.80 -3.30
N TYR A 90 5.01 -9.87 -3.59
CA TYR A 90 5.28 -8.77 -4.51
C TYR A 90 6.32 -7.79 -3.96
N LEU A 91 6.31 -7.51 -2.66
CA LEU A 91 7.35 -6.71 -2.04
C LEU A 91 8.73 -7.36 -2.20
N ARG A 92 8.83 -8.66 -1.91
CA ARG A 92 10.08 -9.40 -2.09
C ARG A 92 10.58 -9.35 -3.54
N GLN A 93 9.69 -9.47 -4.51
CA GLN A 93 10.06 -9.34 -5.93
C GLN A 93 10.54 -7.93 -6.26
N ALA A 94 9.84 -6.90 -5.79
CA ALA A 94 10.26 -5.51 -5.98
C ALA A 94 11.65 -5.24 -5.39
N LEU A 95 11.91 -5.72 -4.17
CA LEU A 95 13.20 -5.59 -3.50
C LEU A 95 14.33 -6.39 -4.18
N ALA A 96 14.01 -7.49 -4.87
CA ALA A 96 14.99 -8.27 -5.62
C ALA A 96 15.41 -7.58 -6.93
N ILE A 97 14.50 -6.84 -7.55
CA ILE A 97 14.74 -6.13 -8.81
C ILE A 97 15.39 -4.77 -8.55
N GLU A 98 15.00 -4.11 -7.46
CA GLU A 98 15.35 -2.74 -7.19
C GLU A 98 15.61 -2.49 -5.71
N ARG A 99 16.63 -1.71 -5.43
CA ARG A 99 16.99 -1.35 -4.05
C ARG A 99 16.18 -0.18 -3.56
N PHE A 100 15.47 -0.39 -2.45
CA PHE A 100 14.80 0.66 -1.69
C PHE A 100 15.50 0.84 -0.34
N ASP A 101 15.55 2.07 0.14
CA ASP A 101 16.08 2.42 1.47
C ASP A 101 15.01 2.33 2.55
N MET A 102 13.74 2.52 2.15
CA MET A 102 12.60 2.48 3.06
C MET A 102 11.32 2.06 2.33
N VAL A 103 10.47 1.32 3.03
CA VAL A 103 9.12 0.96 2.61
C VAL A 103 8.13 1.53 3.63
N ILE A 104 7.17 2.30 3.17
CA ILE A 104 6.07 2.84 3.99
C ILE A 104 4.78 2.21 3.50
N SER A 105 4.11 1.47 4.36
CA SER A 105 2.82 0.87 4.05
C SER A 105 1.72 1.44 4.94
N ASP A 106 0.56 1.70 4.36
CA ASP A 106 -0.62 2.12 5.08
C ASP A 106 -1.66 0.98 5.04
N ASN A 107 -1.83 0.30 6.16
CA ASN A 107 -2.70 -0.87 6.37
C ASN A 107 -2.44 -2.06 5.42
N ARG A 108 -1.28 -2.16 4.78
CA ARG A 108 -0.86 -3.35 4.04
C ARG A 108 0.00 -4.25 4.90
N PHE A 109 -0.59 -5.27 5.51
CA PHE A 109 0.06 -6.14 6.49
C PHE A 109 1.21 -6.97 5.94
N GLY A 110 1.19 -7.30 4.65
CA GLY A 110 2.24 -8.07 3.99
C GLY A 110 3.48 -7.26 3.58
N PHE A 111 3.41 -5.92 3.67
CA PHE A 111 4.48 -5.03 3.25
C PHE A 111 5.54 -4.85 4.34
N PHE A 112 6.26 -5.90 4.64
CA PHE A 112 7.41 -5.88 5.57
C PHE A 112 8.56 -6.74 5.04
N SER A 113 9.78 -6.34 5.35
CA SER A 113 11.01 -7.09 5.06
C SER A 113 12.03 -6.84 6.16
N LYS A 114 12.92 -7.81 6.37
CA LYS A 114 14.09 -7.64 7.27
C LYS A 114 15.23 -6.90 6.59
N ASP A 115 15.21 -6.84 5.25
CA ASP A 115 16.30 -6.34 4.42
C ASP A 115 16.22 -4.84 4.15
N VAL A 116 15.09 -4.21 4.54
CA VAL A 116 14.84 -2.78 4.33
C VAL A 116 14.08 -2.20 5.53
N ARG A 117 14.32 -0.92 5.82
CA ARG A 117 13.54 -0.21 6.85
C ARG A 117 12.07 -0.14 6.45
N CYS A 118 11.20 -0.71 7.27
CA CYS A 118 9.75 -0.69 7.06
C CYS A 118 9.06 0.20 8.09
N VAL A 119 8.18 1.07 7.61
CA VAL A 119 7.29 1.91 8.41
C VAL A 119 5.86 1.48 8.12
N TYR A 120 5.13 1.15 9.15
CA TYR A 120 3.73 0.74 9.05
C TYR A 120 2.83 1.82 9.63
N ILE A 121 1.89 2.33 8.83
CA ILE A 121 0.88 3.29 9.26
C ILE A 121 -0.40 2.51 9.53
N THR A 122 -0.91 2.64 10.74
CA THR A 122 -2.18 2.05 11.15
C THR A 122 -3.15 3.15 11.54
N HIS A 123 -4.43 2.87 11.39
CA HIS A 123 -5.52 3.71 11.86
C HIS A 123 -6.17 3.04 13.07
N GLN A 124 -6.20 3.76 14.17
CA GLN A 124 -7.02 3.40 15.33
C GLN A 124 -8.26 4.25 15.38
#